data_a61d7e6edd9894959c23c65ee73d7975
#
_entry.id   a61d7e6edd9894959c23c65ee73d7975
#
_cell.length_a   1.000
_cell.length_b   1.000
_cell.length_c   1.000
_cell.angle_alpha   90.00
_cell.angle_beta   90.00
_cell.angle_gamma   90.00
#
_symmetry.space_group_name_H-M   'P 1'
#
loop_
_entity.id
_entity.type
_entity.pdbx_description
1 polymer ?
#
loop_
_entity_poly.entity_id
_entity_poly.type
_entity_poly.pdbx_seq_one_letter_code
_entity_poly.pdbx_strand_id
1 'polypeptide(L)'
;MLLPLDIYLQDPQAVGGSLLVSALVAALPLVVLFAMLGVFKVAAWKAALATLLVTIVLAMLAWGMPLAFAADSTIEGVFFGVCQIMWILIPAVWMYNLTVKLGWDKVLRDLLRGITDDLRILSILIAFCFGALLEALAGFGTPVAITAAMLVAAGMKPLKSAVVCMLANTAPVAFGAMGAPITALGAGSASVFGGGGFDAAHLAETFGAMAGRQSPFMAMIVPLFLVFLVDGRRGLKDTWHIALSAGVIFAVCQFLSSNFIGYQITDVIASVMCILGILVILRFVKPKNPVLAEYSDAEEEQTPAMRTTGAARVWGAVAPYAIVVAIFAVSQLPFVKTSIANWAGGYTTGDGTKVPGALVFMWPGLEGCFKAGSDTAAAWTATTACVSPTINLWSVLSTGTLLFLGGVVTALIYKMKPGQAAGEFGRTVVTLKWTIVTIACVLGLAYVMNASGITLSLGKGLATGTGLAFAFLSPILGWVGVAITGSDTSSNALFSSMQATAAQSVWGQSDLAHQVLMTTSNSTGGCMGKMISPQSLSVAAAAAGLVNQEGAIFRKVIGWSIVLLLIFAVLVTLQATVLTAMIPVPAAG
;
A
#
# COMPACT_ATOMS: atom_id res chain seq x y z
N MET A 1 -0.93 -3.48 -40.21
CA MET A 1 0.40 -3.04 -40.67
C MET A 1 0.73 -1.79 -39.87
N LEU A 2 1.36 -1.94 -38.71
CA LEU A 2 1.82 -0.81 -37.92
C LEU A 2 3.03 -0.22 -38.63
N LEU A 3 3.02 1.09 -38.83
CA LEU A 3 4.19 1.80 -39.39
C LEU A 3 5.39 1.48 -38.50
N PRO A 4 6.62 1.32 -39.04
CA PRO A 4 7.80 1.22 -38.23
C PRO A 4 7.87 2.47 -37.35
N LEU A 5 7.70 2.31 -36.05
CA LEU A 5 7.86 3.39 -35.10
C LEU A 5 9.32 3.83 -35.14
N ASP A 6 9.55 5.14 -35.17
CA ASP A 6 10.90 5.71 -35.08
C ASP A 6 11.59 5.17 -33.83
N ILE A 7 12.90 4.95 -33.91
CA ILE A 7 13.68 4.53 -32.75
C ILE A 7 13.74 5.68 -31.74
N TYR A 8 13.41 5.42 -30.49
CA TYR A 8 13.49 6.36 -29.38
C TYR A 8 14.46 5.87 -28.31
N LEU A 9 15.46 6.68 -28.00
CA LEU A 9 16.43 6.42 -26.93
C LEU A 9 16.21 7.40 -25.78
N GLN A 10 16.09 6.87 -24.57
CA GLN A 10 16.01 7.70 -23.37
C GLN A 10 17.30 8.52 -23.21
N ASP A 11 17.16 9.83 -22.97
CA ASP A 11 18.26 10.72 -22.65
C ASP A 11 18.07 11.33 -21.24
N PRO A 12 18.95 11.02 -20.27
CA PRO A 12 18.88 11.64 -18.94
C PRO A 12 19.25 13.12 -18.94
N GLN A 13 19.86 13.65 -20.02
CA GLN A 13 20.31 15.04 -20.17
C GLN A 13 19.55 15.76 -21.31
N ALA A 14 18.34 15.32 -21.61
CA ALA A 14 17.55 15.78 -22.75
C ALA A 14 17.35 17.30 -22.80
N VAL A 15 17.32 17.99 -21.66
CA VAL A 15 17.10 19.44 -21.61
C VAL A 15 18.45 20.17 -21.52
N GLY A 16 18.85 20.82 -22.62
CA GLY A 16 20.05 21.61 -22.70
C GLY A 16 21.37 20.87 -22.46
N GLY A 17 21.40 19.55 -22.59
CA GLY A 17 22.59 18.70 -22.34
C GLY A 17 23.04 18.68 -20.87
N SER A 18 22.20 19.16 -19.94
CA SER A 18 22.51 19.27 -18.51
C SER A 18 21.62 18.38 -17.66
N LEU A 19 22.24 17.49 -16.86
CA LEU A 19 21.51 16.63 -15.93
C LEU A 19 20.71 17.45 -14.89
N LEU A 20 21.29 18.52 -14.36
CA LEU A 20 20.61 19.36 -13.36
C LEU A 20 19.37 20.03 -13.95
N VAL A 21 19.49 20.62 -15.15
CA VAL A 21 18.34 21.26 -15.81
C VAL A 21 17.27 20.22 -16.17
N SER A 22 17.68 19.07 -16.70
CA SER A 22 16.76 17.98 -17.02
C SER A 22 16.05 17.46 -15.76
N ALA A 23 16.75 17.31 -14.63
CA ALA A 23 16.15 16.89 -13.37
C ALA A 23 15.15 17.92 -12.81
N LEU A 24 15.46 19.22 -12.90
CA LEU A 24 14.54 20.29 -12.48
C LEU A 24 13.27 20.31 -13.33
N VAL A 25 13.41 20.17 -14.66
CA VAL A 25 12.27 20.07 -15.58
C VAL A 25 11.50 18.78 -15.36
N ALA A 26 12.18 17.66 -15.10
CA ALA A 26 11.58 16.37 -14.77
C ALA A 26 10.75 16.40 -13.48
N ALA A 27 11.01 17.34 -12.58
CA ALA A 27 10.21 17.52 -11.36
C ALA A 27 8.86 18.22 -11.61
N LEU A 28 8.66 18.89 -12.75
CA LEU A 28 7.44 19.65 -13.05
C LEU A 28 6.15 18.83 -12.92
N PRO A 29 6.03 17.60 -13.44
CA PRO A 29 4.83 16.78 -13.24
C PRO A 29 4.49 16.60 -11.76
N LEU A 30 5.50 16.33 -10.93
CA LEU A 30 5.31 16.14 -9.49
C LEU A 30 4.90 17.43 -8.81
N VAL A 31 5.52 18.57 -9.18
CA VAL A 31 5.15 19.90 -8.69
C VAL A 31 3.71 20.24 -9.06
N VAL A 32 3.28 19.94 -10.29
CA VAL A 32 1.89 20.14 -10.73
C VAL A 32 0.94 19.28 -9.91
N LEU A 33 1.24 17.99 -9.76
CA LEU A 33 0.42 17.07 -8.95
C LEU A 33 0.27 17.57 -7.51
N PHE A 34 1.38 17.93 -6.90
CA PHE A 34 1.43 18.39 -5.51
C PHE A 34 0.74 19.74 -5.31
N ALA A 35 0.92 20.68 -6.24
CA ALA A 35 0.23 21.96 -6.21
C ALA A 35 -1.29 21.76 -6.34
N MET A 36 -1.75 20.93 -7.29
CA MET A 36 -3.18 20.66 -7.48
C MET A 36 -3.82 20.00 -6.27
N LEU A 37 -3.14 19.01 -5.66
CA LEU A 37 -3.68 18.28 -4.50
C LEU A 37 -3.53 19.09 -3.20
N GLY A 38 -2.34 19.64 -2.94
CA GLY A 38 -2.01 20.28 -1.66
C GLY A 38 -2.45 21.73 -1.55
N VAL A 39 -2.19 22.54 -2.59
CA VAL A 39 -2.48 23.98 -2.58
C VAL A 39 -3.89 24.27 -3.08
N PHE A 40 -4.22 23.81 -4.30
CA PHE A 40 -5.52 24.06 -4.93
C PHE A 40 -6.63 23.12 -4.46
N LYS A 41 -6.30 22.06 -3.71
CA LYS A 41 -7.26 21.08 -3.16
C LYS A 41 -8.20 20.47 -4.22
N VAL A 42 -7.68 20.26 -5.41
CA VAL A 42 -8.41 19.66 -6.53
C VAL A 42 -8.62 18.16 -6.23
N ALA A 43 -9.76 17.61 -6.65
CA ALA A 43 -10.03 16.17 -6.50
C ALA A 43 -8.93 15.32 -7.17
N ALA A 44 -8.50 14.23 -6.50
CA ALA A 44 -7.34 13.42 -6.89
C ALA A 44 -7.38 12.95 -8.36
N TRP A 45 -8.53 12.49 -8.85
CA TRP A 45 -8.68 12.07 -10.24
C TRP A 45 -8.46 13.19 -11.25
N LYS A 46 -8.88 14.45 -10.94
CA LYS A 46 -8.66 15.61 -11.81
C LYS A 46 -7.18 16.01 -11.78
N ALA A 47 -6.56 16.00 -10.61
CA ALA A 47 -5.14 16.29 -10.46
C ALA A 47 -4.27 15.26 -11.22
N ALA A 48 -4.57 13.97 -11.07
CA ALA A 48 -3.87 12.90 -11.78
C ALA A 48 -4.01 13.01 -13.31
N LEU A 49 -5.23 13.28 -13.80
CA LEU A 49 -5.48 13.46 -15.23
C LEU A 49 -4.75 14.68 -15.79
N ALA A 50 -4.84 15.82 -15.11
CA ALA A 50 -4.15 17.04 -15.55
C ALA A 50 -2.62 16.84 -15.57
N THR A 51 -2.08 16.20 -14.53
CA THR A 51 -0.64 15.89 -14.47
C THR A 51 -0.21 14.91 -15.55
N LEU A 52 -1.01 13.90 -15.85
CA LEU A 52 -0.75 12.98 -16.95
C LEU A 52 -0.65 13.72 -18.29
N LEU A 53 -1.59 14.63 -18.57
CA LEU A 53 -1.57 15.45 -19.80
C LEU A 53 -0.33 16.35 -19.86
N VAL A 54 0.01 17.02 -18.76
CA VAL A 54 1.25 17.83 -18.65
C VAL A 54 2.48 16.97 -18.90
N THR A 55 2.51 15.75 -18.37
CA THR A 55 3.65 14.82 -18.54
C THR A 55 3.79 14.33 -19.97
N ILE A 56 2.70 14.01 -20.66
CA ILE A 56 2.71 13.65 -22.07
C ILE A 56 3.30 14.79 -22.90
N VAL A 57 2.81 16.03 -22.69
CA VAL A 57 3.32 17.22 -23.38
C VAL A 57 4.81 17.43 -23.09
N LEU A 58 5.22 17.28 -21.82
CA LEU A 58 6.60 17.44 -21.41
C LEU A 58 7.51 16.37 -22.03
N ALA A 59 7.07 15.11 -22.04
CA ALA A 59 7.79 14.00 -22.66
C ALA A 59 8.03 14.25 -24.16
N MET A 60 7.03 14.77 -24.86
CA MET A 60 7.14 15.10 -26.28
C MET A 60 8.04 16.30 -26.54
N LEU A 61 7.87 17.40 -25.82
CA LEU A 61 8.54 18.67 -26.10
C LEU A 61 9.96 18.75 -25.54
N ALA A 62 10.20 18.19 -24.34
CA ALA A 62 11.48 18.29 -23.65
C ALA A 62 12.37 17.05 -23.81
N TRP A 63 11.77 15.86 -23.88
CA TRP A 63 12.49 14.59 -24.11
C TRP A 63 12.43 14.10 -25.55
N GLY A 64 11.67 14.77 -26.45
CA GLY A 64 11.56 14.40 -27.84
C GLY A 64 10.86 13.05 -28.08
N MET A 65 10.07 12.56 -27.12
CA MET A 65 9.37 11.30 -27.24
C MET A 65 8.26 11.39 -28.30
N PRO A 66 8.19 10.48 -29.30
CA PRO A 66 7.10 10.45 -30.25
C PRO A 66 5.73 10.27 -29.58
N LEU A 67 4.71 10.96 -30.08
CA LEU A 67 3.34 10.88 -29.55
C LEU A 67 2.83 9.44 -29.48
N ALA A 68 3.18 8.61 -30.46
CA ALA A 68 2.77 7.20 -30.49
C ALA A 68 3.29 6.44 -29.27
N PHE A 69 4.56 6.62 -28.90
CA PHE A 69 5.13 5.99 -27.70
C PHE A 69 4.56 6.57 -26.41
N ALA A 70 4.32 7.89 -26.35
CA ALA A 70 3.71 8.51 -25.18
C ALA A 70 2.25 8.04 -24.97
N ALA A 71 1.48 7.90 -26.05
CA ALA A 71 0.12 7.39 -25.98
C ALA A 71 0.11 5.89 -25.59
N ASP A 72 0.97 5.11 -26.19
CA ASP A 72 1.03 3.67 -25.99
C ASP A 72 1.49 3.31 -24.56
N SER A 73 2.55 3.96 -24.05
CA SER A 73 2.97 3.80 -22.66
C SER A 73 1.90 4.29 -21.66
N THR A 74 1.11 5.30 -22.01
CA THR A 74 -0.06 5.73 -21.22
C THR A 74 -1.08 4.60 -21.15
N ILE A 75 -1.43 3.99 -22.28
CA ILE A 75 -2.43 2.92 -22.37
C ILE A 75 -1.96 1.69 -21.58
N GLU A 76 -0.69 1.34 -21.71
CA GLU A 76 -0.09 0.24 -20.94
C GLU A 76 -0.22 0.47 -19.43
N GLY A 77 0.16 1.66 -18.94
CA GLY A 77 0.04 2.01 -17.53
C GLY A 77 -1.40 2.03 -17.03
N VAL A 78 -2.35 2.58 -17.81
CA VAL A 78 -3.79 2.54 -17.52
C VAL A 78 -4.29 1.10 -17.42
N PHE A 79 -3.88 0.26 -18.37
CA PHE A 79 -4.29 -1.14 -18.43
C PHE A 79 -3.78 -1.93 -17.23
N PHE A 80 -2.51 -1.73 -16.87
CA PHE A 80 -1.94 -2.31 -15.66
C PHE A 80 -2.70 -1.85 -14.40
N GLY A 81 -2.99 -0.57 -14.28
CA GLY A 81 -3.72 0.00 -13.16
C GLY A 81 -5.10 -0.61 -12.96
N VAL A 82 -5.85 -0.75 -14.05
CA VAL A 82 -7.22 -1.29 -14.01
C VAL A 82 -7.21 -2.81 -13.82
N CYS A 83 -6.39 -3.53 -14.58
CA CYS A 83 -6.44 -5.00 -14.61
C CYS A 83 -5.68 -5.66 -13.45
N GLN A 84 -4.62 -5.03 -12.93
CA GLN A 84 -3.84 -5.60 -11.83
C GLN A 84 -4.21 -4.96 -10.48
N ILE A 85 -4.06 -3.64 -10.35
CA ILE A 85 -4.25 -2.98 -9.05
C ILE A 85 -5.73 -2.92 -8.67
N MET A 86 -6.61 -2.50 -9.58
CA MET A 86 -8.03 -2.40 -9.26
C MET A 86 -8.70 -3.77 -9.12
N TRP A 87 -8.17 -4.79 -9.79
CA TRP A 87 -8.61 -6.18 -9.61
C TRP A 87 -8.28 -6.75 -8.21
N ILE A 88 -7.29 -6.20 -7.50
CA ILE A 88 -7.08 -6.50 -6.07
C ILE A 88 -8.10 -5.76 -5.22
N LEU A 89 -8.23 -4.46 -5.45
CA LEU A 89 -8.99 -3.56 -4.60
C LEU A 89 -10.51 -3.83 -4.63
N ILE A 90 -11.08 -4.00 -5.84
CA ILE A 90 -12.53 -4.18 -5.99
C ILE A 90 -13.03 -5.43 -5.25
N PRO A 91 -12.45 -6.63 -5.43
CA PRO A 91 -12.85 -7.82 -4.69
C PRO A 91 -12.64 -7.70 -3.17
N ALA A 92 -11.54 -7.06 -2.72
CA ALA A 92 -11.28 -6.85 -1.30
C ALA A 92 -12.38 -6.01 -0.64
N VAL A 93 -12.70 -4.85 -1.23
CA VAL A 93 -13.76 -3.97 -0.72
C VAL A 93 -15.15 -4.62 -0.86
N TRP A 94 -15.40 -5.34 -1.95
CA TRP A 94 -16.64 -6.10 -2.13
C TRP A 94 -16.86 -7.12 -1.02
N MET A 95 -15.86 -7.93 -0.71
CA MET A 95 -15.93 -8.92 0.36
C MET A 95 -16.24 -8.26 1.72
N TYR A 96 -15.59 -7.13 2.03
CA TYR A 96 -15.90 -6.34 3.23
C TYR A 96 -17.35 -5.84 3.20
N ASN A 97 -17.83 -5.30 2.08
CA ASN A 97 -19.21 -4.82 1.92
C ASN A 97 -20.26 -5.93 2.11
N LEU A 98 -19.95 -7.18 1.75
CA LEU A 98 -20.82 -8.33 2.04
C LEU A 98 -21.00 -8.53 3.55
N THR A 99 -19.93 -8.38 4.33
CA THR A 99 -20.00 -8.49 5.82
C THR A 99 -20.82 -7.36 6.43
N VAL A 100 -20.61 -6.13 5.95
CA VAL A 100 -21.36 -4.94 6.40
C VAL A 100 -22.85 -5.08 6.09
N LYS A 101 -23.20 -5.50 4.87
CA LYS A 101 -24.60 -5.66 4.43
C LYS A 101 -25.37 -6.67 5.28
N LEU A 102 -24.68 -7.67 5.80
CA LEU A 102 -25.26 -8.70 6.66
C LEU A 102 -25.17 -8.38 8.16
N GLY A 103 -24.57 -7.26 8.52
CA GLY A 103 -24.42 -6.81 9.91
C GLY A 103 -23.38 -7.58 10.73
N TRP A 104 -22.54 -8.41 10.10
CA TRP A 104 -21.47 -9.13 10.79
C TRP A 104 -20.37 -8.21 11.32
N ASP A 105 -20.17 -7.06 10.67
CA ASP A 105 -19.29 -6.01 11.17
C ASP A 105 -19.74 -5.48 12.54
N LYS A 106 -21.06 -5.38 12.79
CA LYS A 106 -21.62 -4.98 14.10
C LYS A 106 -21.32 -6.02 15.16
N VAL A 107 -21.49 -7.31 14.82
CA VAL A 107 -21.18 -8.41 15.76
C VAL A 107 -19.71 -8.37 16.17
N LEU A 108 -18.80 -8.13 15.24
CA LEU A 108 -17.37 -8.03 15.53
C LEU A 108 -17.04 -6.80 16.42
N ARG A 109 -17.70 -5.67 16.15
CA ARG A 109 -17.58 -4.46 17.01
C ARG A 109 -18.05 -4.72 18.45
N ASP A 110 -19.21 -5.36 18.59
CA ASP A 110 -19.80 -5.65 19.92
C ASP A 110 -18.92 -6.65 20.70
N LEU A 111 -18.30 -7.62 20.00
CA LEU A 111 -17.32 -8.51 20.61
C LEU A 111 -16.12 -7.77 21.19
N LEU A 112 -15.55 -6.83 20.44
CA LEU A 112 -14.39 -6.06 20.89
C LEU A 112 -14.73 -5.16 22.09
N ARG A 113 -15.92 -4.53 22.09
CA ARG A 113 -16.42 -3.73 23.24
C ARG A 113 -16.70 -4.59 24.47
N GLY A 114 -17.13 -5.83 24.28
CA GLY A 114 -17.40 -6.76 25.39
C GLY A 114 -16.17 -7.27 26.15
N ILE A 115 -14.94 -6.96 25.64
CA ILE A 115 -13.68 -7.46 26.24
C ILE A 115 -13.27 -6.61 27.45
N THR A 116 -13.38 -5.28 27.37
CA THR A 116 -12.92 -4.34 28.40
C THR A 116 -13.58 -2.97 28.26
N ASP A 117 -13.72 -2.26 29.36
CA ASP A 117 -14.19 -0.87 29.40
C ASP A 117 -13.00 0.14 29.46
N ASP A 118 -11.74 -0.32 29.49
CA ASP A 118 -10.56 0.54 29.56
C ASP A 118 -10.23 1.11 28.17
N LEU A 119 -10.37 2.42 27.98
CA LEU A 119 -10.13 3.12 26.72
C LEU A 119 -8.70 2.93 26.18
N ARG A 120 -7.71 2.68 27.03
CA ARG A 120 -6.32 2.40 26.62
C ARG A 120 -6.24 1.05 25.88
N ILE A 121 -6.90 0.04 26.44
CA ILE A 121 -6.94 -1.31 25.84
C ILE A 121 -7.86 -1.32 24.62
N LEU A 122 -8.99 -0.61 24.66
CA LEU A 122 -9.86 -0.43 23.49
C LEU A 122 -9.15 0.26 22.34
N SER A 123 -8.25 1.22 22.62
CA SER A 123 -7.42 1.84 21.58
C SER A 123 -6.51 0.83 20.89
N ILE A 124 -5.91 -0.12 21.63
CA ILE A 124 -5.11 -1.19 21.03
C ILE A 124 -6.01 -2.13 20.23
N LEU A 125 -7.11 -2.62 20.80
CA LEU A 125 -7.97 -3.60 20.14
C LEU A 125 -8.70 -3.03 18.94
N ILE A 126 -9.28 -1.81 19.07
CA ILE A 126 -10.12 -1.20 18.02
C ILE A 126 -9.25 -0.45 17.01
N ALA A 127 -8.43 0.53 17.46
CA ALA A 127 -7.70 1.35 16.52
C ALA A 127 -6.51 0.63 15.89
N PHE A 128 -5.73 -0.14 16.68
CA PHE A 128 -4.55 -0.81 16.17
C PHE A 128 -4.89 -2.18 15.55
N CYS A 129 -5.40 -3.14 16.32
CA CYS A 129 -5.60 -4.50 15.81
C CYS A 129 -6.73 -4.58 14.78
N PHE A 130 -7.94 -4.10 15.14
CA PHE A 130 -9.07 -4.14 14.22
C PHE A 130 -8.93 -3.13 13.08
N GLY A 131 -8.32 -1.95 13.36
CA GLY A 131 -7.96 -1.00 12.33
C GLY A 131 -7.00 -1.58 11.29
N ALA A 132 -5.98 -2.34 11.71
CA ALA A 132 -5.06 -3.02 10.80
C ALA A 132 -5.77 -4.10 9.97
N LEU A 133 -6.69 -4.85 10.56
CA LEU A 133 -7.50 -5.82 9.83
C LEU A 133 -8.34 -5.15 8.74
N LEU A 134 -8.97 -4.01 9.06
CA LEU A 134 -9.73 -3.23 8.09
C LEU A 134 -8.84 -2.62 7.00
N GLU A 135 -7.62 -2.15 7.34
CA GLU A 135 -6.66 -1.62 6.36
C GLU A 135 -6.19 -2.73 5.42
N ALA A 136 -5.92 -3.93 5.94
CA ALA A 136 -5.56 -5.08 5.12
C ALA A 136 -6.63 -5.43 4.08
N LEU A 137 -7.91 -5.23 4.39
CA LEU A 137 -9.02 -5.63 3.51
C LEU A 137 -9.52 -4.50 2.61
N ALA A 138 -9.71 -3.31 3.16
CA ALA A 138 -10.42 -2.24 2.46
C ALA A 138 -9.54 -1.00 2.19
N GLY A 139 -8.53 -0.72 3.01
CA GLY A 139 -7.69 0.48 2.86
C GLY A 139 -8.48 1.80 2.77
N PHE A 140 -7.97 2.78 2.02
CA PHE A 140 -8.65 4.01 1.54
C PHE A 140 -9.35 4.87 2.62
N GLY A 141 -8.88 4.82 3.87
CA GLY A 141 -9.46 5.59 4.98
C GLY A 141 -10.63 4.91 5.69
N THR A 142 -11.17 3.82 5.17
CA THR A 142 -12.22 3.01 5.82
C THR A 142 -11.86 2.60 7.24
N PRO A 143 -10.62 2.15 7.53
CA PRO A 143 -10.20 1.78 8.89
C PRO A 143 -10.35 2.94 9.86
N VAL A 144 -9.83 4.10 9.50
CA VAL A 144 -9.87 5.30 10.35
C VAL A 144 -11.31 5.74 10.61
N ALA A 145 -12.17 5.71 9.56
CA ALA A 145 -13.58 6.05 9.69
C ALA A 145 -14.30 5.17 10.73
N ILE A 146 -14.17 3.86 10.59
CA ILE A 146 -14.88 2.90 11.43
C ILE A 146 -14.32 2.94 12.86
N THR A 147 -13.00 2.89 13.02
CA THR A 147 -12.37 2.82 14.33
C THR A 147 -12.53 4.12 15.13
N ALA A 148 -12.49 5.30 14.48
CA ALA A 148 -12.73 6.57 15.14
C ALA A 148 -14.17 6.66 15.66
N ALA A 149 -15.17 6.31 14.86
CA ALA A 149 -16.56 6.25 15.29
C ALA A 149 -16.76 5.25 16.43
N MET A 150 -16.09 4.07 16.37
CA MET A 150 -16.17 3.08 17.45
C MET A 150 -15.57 3.58 18.77
N LEU A 151 -14.44 4.28 18.74
CA LEU A 151 -13.83 4.84 19.96
C LEU A 151 -14.64 6.00 20.53
N VAL A 152 -15.24 6.87 19.69
CA VAL A 152 -16.19 7.90 20.14
C VAL A 152 -17.38 7.25 20.82
N ALA A 153 -17.99 6.24 20.21
CA ALA A 153 -19.10 5.52 20.81
C ALA A 153 -18.70 4.70 22.05
N ALA A 154 -17.41 4.36 22.23
CA ALA A 154 -16.88 3.79 23.48
C ALA A 154 -16.65 4.85 24.57
N GLY A 155 -16.92 6.13 24.30
CA GLY A 155 -16.80 7.24 25.25
C GLY A 155 -15.46 7.97 25.22
N MET A 156 -14.66 7.81 24.16
CA MET A 156 -13.46 8.61 23.96
C MET A 156 -13.80 9.95 23.31
N LYS A 157 -13.14 11.04 23.75
CA LYS A 157 -13.35 12.37 23.14
C LYS A 157 -13.07 12.33 21.62
N PRO A 158 -13.95 12.96 20.80
CA PRO A 158 -13.86 12.90 19.33
C PRO A 158 -12.47 13.21 18.75
N LEU A 159 -11.85 14.31 19.18
CA LEU A 159 -10.51 14.70 18.71
C LEU A 159 -9.44 13.67 19.09
N LYS A 160 -9.50 13.13 20.31
CA LYS A 160 -8.58 12.08 20.78
C LYS A 160 -8.76 10.80 19.98
N SER A 161 -10.01 10.39 19.73
CA SER A 161 -10.36 9.23 18.88
C SER A 161 -9.76 9.36 17.49
N ALA A 162 -9.97 10.48 16.80
CA ALA A 162 -9.41 10.73 15.48
C ALA A 162 -7.88 10.63 15.48
N VAL A 163 -7.19 11.27 16.43
CA VAL A 163 -5.72 11.25 16.53
C VAL A 163 -5.19 9.84 16.81
N VAL A 164 -5.82 9.11 17.72
CA VAL A 164 -5.45 7.71 18.05
C VAL A 164 -5.58 6.82 16.84
N CYS A 165 -6.70 6.91 16.11
CA CYS A 165 -6.91 6.09 14.90
C CYS A 165 -5.96 6.44 13.76
N MET A 166 -5.66 7.73 13.56
CA MET A 166 -4.69 8.17 12.56
C MET A 166 -3.28 7.62 12.85
N LEU A 167 -2.85 7.65 14.11
CA LEU A 167 -1.56 7.10 14.52
C LEU A 167 -1.54 5.56 14.40
N ALA A 168 -2.59 4.89 14.86
CA ALA A 168 -2.68 3.43 14.78
C ALA A 168 -2.60 2.91 13.34
N ASN A 169 -3.19 3.66 12.40
CA ASN A 169 -3.25 3.26 10.99
C ASN A 169 -1.87 3.29 10.29
N THR A 170 -0.81 3.83 10.90
CA THR A 170 0.52 3.88 10.26
C THR A 170 1.19 2.50 10.15
N ALA A 171 0.90 1.58 11.05
CA ALA A 171 1.53 0.27 11.09
C ALA A 171 1.15 -0.65 9.90
N PRO A 172 -0.13 -0.71 9.45
CA PRO A 172 -0.57 -1.64 8.41
C PRO A 172 -0.52 -1.06 6.98
N VAL A 173 -0.23 0.23 6.77
CA VAL A 173 -0.45 0.90 5.46
C VAL A 173 0.33 0.25 4.32
N ALA A 174 1.58 -0.19 4.53
CA ALA A 174 2.39 -0.81 3.48
C ALA A 174 1.77 -2.11 2.93
N PHE A 175 1.06 -2.86 3.76
CA PHE A 175 0.37 -4.11 3.39
C PHE A 175 -1.15 -3.92 3.24
N GLY A 176 -1.62 -2.66 3.20
CA GLY A 176 -3.04 -2.33 3.06
C GLY A 176 -3.64 -2.86 1.75
N ALA A 177 -4.97 -3.03 1.74
CA ALA A 177 -5.73 -3.58 0.61
C ALA A 177 -5.05 -4.81 -0.01
N MET A 178 -4.72 -5.80 0.83
CA MET A 178 -4.08 -7.07 0.47
C MET A 178 -2.76 -6.89 -0.30
N GLY A 179 -1.93 -5.93 0.13
CA GLY A 179 -0.61 -5.66 -0.43
C GLY A 179 -0.62 -4.90 -1.76
N ALA A 180 -1.74 -4.22 -2.10
CA ALA A 180 -1.80 -3.39 -3.31
C ALA A 180 -0.66 -2.33 -3.39
N PRO A 181 -0.23 -1.66 -2.30
CA PRO A 181 0.93 -0.78 -2.33
C PRO A 181 2.22 -1.47 -2.77
N ILE A 182 2.48 -2.67 -2.25
CA ILE A 182 3.68 -3.46 -2.59
C ILE A 182 3.61 -3.93 -4.05
N THR A 183 2.43 -4.34 -4.53
CA THR A 183 2.22 -4.70 -5.94
C THR A 183 2.51 -3.50 -6.86
N ALA A 184 2.04 -2.30 -6.48
CA ALA A 184 2.32 -1.07 -7.23
C ALA A 184 3.81 -0.68 -7.21
N LEU A 185 4.51 -0.97 -6.11
CA LEU A 185 5.95 -0.76 -5.99
C LEU A 185 6.73 -1.64 -6.99
N GLY A 186 6.36 -2.93 -7.07
CA GLY A 186 6.93 -3.87 -8.04
C GLY A 186 6.70 -3.42 -9.49
N ALA A 187 5.46 -3.06 -9.80
CA ALA A 187 5.08 -2.60 -11.13
C ALA A 187 5.81 -1.32 -11.56
N GLY A 188 5.82 -0.32 -10.69
CA GLY A 188 6.42 0.98 -10.98
C GLY A 188 7.94 0.91 -11.18
N SER A 189 8.64 -0.05 -10.54
CA SER A 189 10.09 -0.18 -10.62
C SER A 189 10.59 -1.29 -11.57
N ALA A 190 9.72 -2.13 -12.10
CA ALA A 190 10.09 -3.27 -12.94
C ALA A 190 11.01 -2.91 -14.11
N SER A 191 10.78 -1.76 -14.75
CA SER A 191 11.63 -1.28 -15.84
C SER A 191 13.08 -1.00 -15.42
N VAL A 192 13.32 -0.61 -14.17
CA VAL A 192 14.67 -0.33 -13.65
C VAL A 192 15.40 -1.62 -13.31
N PHE A 193 14.71 -2.60 -12.72
CA PHE A 193 15.25 -3.90 -12.35
C PHE A 193 15.30 -4.90 -13.52
N GLY A 194 14.67 -4.59 -14.63
CA GLY A 194 14.52 -5.49 -15.79
C GLY A 194 15.82 -5.97 -16.41
N GLY A 195 16.95 -5.26 -16.19
CA GLY A 195 18.29 -5.72 -16.57
C GLY A 195 18.74 -7.02 -15.90
N GLY A 196 18.09 -7.42 -14.78
CA GLY A 196 18.30 -8.68 -14.06
C GLY A 196 17.26 -9.77 -14.34
N GLY A 197 16.32 -9.54 -15.26
CA GLY A 197 15.27 -10.54 -15.59
C GLY A 197 14.12 -10.60 -14.59
N PHE A 198 13.99 -9.63 -13.68
CA PHE A 198 12.95 -9.62 -12.63
C PHE A 198 11.65 -9.01 -13.15
N ASP A 199 10.56 -9.75 -13.04
CA ASP A 199 9.21 -9.23 -13.31
C ASP A 199 8.62 -8.48 -12.11
N ALA A 200 7.51 -7.77 -12.33
CA ALA A 200 6.83 -6.97 -11.32
C ALA A 200 6.34 -7.80 -10.11
N ALA A 201 5.95 -9.06 -10.33
CA ALA A 201 5.44 -9.93 -9.27
C ALA A 201 6.59 -10.43 -8.38
N HIS A 202 7.70 -10.84 -8.96
CA HIS A 202 8.90 -11.26 -8.23
C HIS A 202 9.49 -10.10 -7.41
N LEU A 203 9.52 -8.90 -7.98
CA LEU A 203 9.93 -7.69 -7.26
C LEU A 203 8.98 -7.37 -6.11
N ALA A 204 7.66 -7.51 -6.29
CA ALA A 204 6.69 -7.29 -5.23
C ALA A 204 6.89 -8.26 -4.05
N GLU A 205 7.23 -9.53 -4.30
CA GLU A 205 7.57 -10.47 -3.23
C GLU A 205 8.82 -10.01 -2.44
N THR A 206 9.86 -9.58 -3.15
CA THR A 206 11.09 -9.07 -2.51
C THR A 206 10.84 -7.78 -1.73
N PHE A 207 10.10 -6.84 -2.28
CA PHE A 207 9.73 -5.60 -1.58
C PHE A 207 8.81 -5.87 -0.40
N GLY A 208 7.89 -6.83 -0.51
CA GLY A 208 7.05 -7.30 0.60
C GLY A 208 7.89 -7.86 1.74
N ALA A 209 8.88 -8.70 1.42
CA ALA A 209 9.82 -9.22 2.40
C ALA A 209 10.65 -8.10 3.05
N MET A 210 11.11 -7.10 2.27
CA MET A 210 11.85 -5.96 2.80
C MET A 210 10.97 -5.04 3.66
N ALA A 211 9.75 -4.73 3.22
CA ALA A 211 8.78 -3.99 4.02
C ALA A 211 8.50 -4.68 5.36
N GLY A 212 8.40 -6.01 5.36
CA GLY A 212 8.26 -6.83 6.56
C GLY A 212 9.51 -6.91 7.44
N ARG A 213 10.63 -6.32 7.02
CA ARG A 213 11.85 -6.12 7.84
C ARG A 213 12.00 -4.68 8.30
N GLN A 214 11.09 -3.80 7.89
CA GLN A 214 11.05 -2.38 8.24
C GLN A 214 9.82 -2.04 9.10
N SER A 215 8.61 -2.32 8.62
CA SER A 215 7.34 -1.99 9.29
C SER A 215 7.21 -2.55 10.71
N PRO A 216 7.72 -3.76 11.05
CA PRO A 216 7.64 -4.31 12.40
C PRO A 216 8.23 -3.40 13.49
N PHE A 217 9.27 -2.62 13.18
CA PHE A 217 9.83 -1.66 14.14
C PHE A 217 8.81 -0.58 14.50
N MET A 218 8.03 -0.11 13.53
CA MET A 218 6.95 0.86 13.78
C MET A 218 5.78 0.19 14.50
N ALA A 219 5.36 -0.98 14.05
CA ALA A 219 4.27 -1.72 14.66
C ALA A 219 4.51 -2.03 16.15
N MET A 220 5.76 -2.28 16.53
CA MET A 220 6.16 -2.57 17.91
C MET A 220 5.97 -1.36 18.84
N ILE A 221 6.23 -0.14 18.35
CA ILE A 221 6.18 1.08 19.19
C ILE A 221 4.86 1.82 19.13
N VAL A 222 4.08 1.67 18.07
CA VAL A 222 2.79 2.37 17.88
C VAL A 222 1.84 2.13 19.06
N PRO A 223 1.58 0.90 19.57
CA PRO A 223 0.67 0.70 20.71
C PRO A 223 1.10 1.43 21.98
N LEU A 224 2.40 1.62 22.21
CA LEU A 224 2.92 2.40 23.34
C LEU A 224 2.53 3.88 23.19
N PHE A 225 2.62 4.43 22.00
CA PHE A 225 2.17 5.80 21.72
C PHE A 225 0.64 5.94 21.87
N LEU A 226 -0.14 4.91 21.48
CA LEU A 226 -1.60 4.95 21.65
C LEU A 226 -1.98 5.07 23.14
N VAL A 227 -1.42 4.25 24.01
CA VAL A 227 -1.72 4.33 25.45
C VAL A 227 -1.21 5.63 26.06
N PHE A 228 -0.10 6.18 25.56
CA PHE A 228 0.39 7.49 25.97
C PHE A 228 -0.56 8.63 25.52
N LEU A 229 -1.11 8.57 24.32
CA LEU A 229 -2.09 9.55 23.82
C LEU A 229 -3.40 9.52 24.59
N VAL A 230 -3.81 8.34 25.06
CA VAL A 230 -5.06 8.17 25.81
C VAL A 230 -4.93 8.69 27.24
N ASP A 231 -3.87 8.34 27.98
CA ASP A 231 -3.75 8.59 29.43
C ASP A 231 -2.36 9.13 29.84
N GLY A 232 -1.56 9.62 28.88
CA GLY A 232 -0.26 10.21 29.15
C GLY A 232 0.76 9.23 29.78
N ARG A 233 1.62 9.77 30.66
CA ARG A 233 2.64 8.98 31.37
C ARG A 233 2.04 7.91 32.29
N ARG A 234 0.85 8.14 32.84
CA ARG A 234 0.13 7.17 33.67
C ARG A 234 -0.29 5.97 32.84
N GLY A 235 -0.89 6.19 31.67
CA GLY A 235 -1.28 5.12 30.74
C GLY A 235 -0.11 4.25 30.38
N LEU A 236 1.03 4.87 30.02
CA LEU A 236 2.25 4.11 29.70
C LEU A 236 2.76 3.30 30.90
N LYS A 237 2.80 3.88 32.11
CA LYS A 237 3.25 3.19 33.32
C LYS A 237 2.36 1.99 33.68
N ASP A 238 1.04 2.13 33.53
CA ASP A 238 0.08 1.11 33.98
C ASP A 238 -0.15 0.00 32.95
N THR A 239 0.01 0.28 31.64
CA THR A 239 -0.34 -0.67 30.54
C THR A 239 0.76 -0.89 29.52
N TRP A 240 2.02 -0.42 29.75
CA TRP A 240 3.12 -0.59 28.78
C TRP A 240 3.37 -2.05 28.37
N HIS A 241 3.23 -2.99 29.33
CA HIS A 241 3.45 -4.41 29.09
C HIS A 241 2.40 -4.99 28.12
N ILE A 242 1.12 -4.57 28.23
CA ILE A 242 0.06 -4.98 27.29
C ILE A 242 0.30 -4.33 25.92
N ALA A 243 0.62 -3.03 25.90
CA ALA A 243 0.89 -2.29 24.68
C ALA A 243 2.13 -2.84 23.93
N LEU A 244 3.22 -3.10 24.66
CA LEU A 244 4.43 -3.68 24.08
C LEU A 244 4.16 -5.10 23.57
N SER A 245 3.44 -5.93 24.32
CA SER A 245 3.08 -7.27 23.88
C SER A 245 2.24 -7.24 22.60
N ALA A 246 1.28 -6.32 22.48
CA ALA A 246 0.51 -6.13 21.25
C ALA A 246 1.44 -5.79 20.08
N GLY A 247 2.32 -4.81 20.28
CA GLY A 247 3.29 -4.41 19.26
C GLY A 247 4.24 -5.54 18.86
N VAL A 248 4.77 -6.30 19.82
CA VAL A 248 5.66 -7.43 19.54
C VAL A 248 4.93 -8.56 18.80
N ILE A 249 3.73 -8.94 19.22
CA ILE A 249 2.96 -9.99 18.54
C ILE A 249 2.68 -9.56 17.09
N PHE A 250 2.22 -8.34 16.90
CA PHE A 250 1.94 -7.81 15.55
C PHE A 250 3.21 -7.81 14.70
N ALA A 251 4.32 -7.25 15.23
CA ALA A 251 5.59 -7.13 14.53
C ALA A 251 6.17 -8.50 14.12
N VAL A 252 6.15 -9.48 15.03
CA VAL A 252 6.63 -10.85 14.74
C VAL A 252 5.77 -11.52 13.67
N CYS A 253 4.45 -11.42 13.79
CA CYS A 253 3.54 -12.01 12.80
C CYS A 253 3.66 -11.30 11.44
N GLN A 254 3.83 -9.97 11.41
CA GLN A 254 4.05 -9.20 10.19
C GLN A 254 5.35 -9.63 9.51
N PHE A 255 6.45 -9.77 10.25
CA PHE A 255 7.72 -10.27 9.73
C PHE A 255 7.61 -11.70 9.19
N LEU A 256 7.05 -12.63 9.97
CA LEU A 256 6.95 -14.03 9.58
C LEU A 256 6.05 -14.21 8.36
N SER A 257 4.91 -13.53 8.32
CA SER A 257 3.99 -13.64 7.19
C SER A 257 4.59 -13.07 5.91
N SER A 258 5.14 -11.86 5.94
CA SER A 258 5.67 -11.19 4.75
C SER A 258 6.90 -11.88 4.16
N ASN A 259 7.70 -12.56 4.98
CA ASN A 259 8.94 -13.20 4.54
C ASN A 259 8.78 -14.69 4.19
N PHE A 260 7.76 -15.39 4.72
CA PHE A 260 7.66 -16.84 4.59
C PHE A 260 6.31 -17.34 4.07
N ILE A 261 5.26 -16.51 4.08
CA ILE A 261 3.92 -16.91 3.64
C ILE A 261 3.50 -16.11 2.41
N GLY A 262 3.51 -14.76 2.52
CA GLY A 262 3.16 -13.85 1.44
C GLY A 262 2.76 -12.48 1.96
N TYR A 263 3.18 -11.45 1.26
CA TYR A 263 2.92 -10.06 1.66
C TYR A 263 1.43 -9.68 1.62
N GLN A 264 0.62 -10.38 0.83
CA GLN A 264 -0.79 -10.08 0.62
C GLN A 264 -1.64 -10.26 1.88
N ILE A 265 -1.36 -11.29 2.69
CA ILE A 265 -2.13 -11.63 3.90
C ILE A 265 -1.43 -11.24 5.19
N THR A 266 -0.33 -10.52 5.08
CA THR A 266 0.54 -10.18 6.21
C THR A 266 -0.22 -9.53 7.36
N ASP A 267 -0.97 -8.46 7.09
CA ASP A 267 -1.65 -7.73 8.15
C ASP A 267 -2.97 -8.38 8.60
N VAL A 268 -3.55 -9.25 7.79
CA VAL A 268 -4.67 -10.11 8.23
C VAL A 268 -4.18 -11.06 9.32
N ILE A 269 -3.06 -11.75 9.08
CA ILE A 269 -2.47 -12.66 10.07
C ILE A 269 -2.01 -11.89 11.31
N ALA A 270 -1.26 -10.79 11.12
CA ALA A 270 -0.72 -10.01 12.23
C ALA A 270 -1.82 -9.45 13.13
N SER A 271 -2.90 -8.90 12.56
CA SER A 271 -4.01 -8.32 13.31
C SER A 271 -4.82 -9.37 14.07
N VAL A 272 -5.15 -10.50 13.42
CA VAL A 272 -5.89 -11.60 14.07
C VAL A 272 -5.08 -12.20 15.21
N MET A 273 -3.79 -12.49 14.98
CA MET A 273 -2.92 -13.03 16.02
C MET A 273 -2.70 -12.05 17.17
N CYS A 274 -2.64 -10.74 16.87
CA CYS A 274 -2.55 -9.70 17.89
C CYS A 274 -3.81 -9.65 18.77
N ILE A 275 -5.01 -9.69 18.17
CA ILE A 275 -6.28 -9.74 18.91
C ILE A 275 -6.28 -10.97 19.83
N LEU A 276 -5.99 -12.15 19.31
CA LEU A 276 -5.96 -13.38 20.09
C LEU A 276 -4.93 -13.31 21.23
N GLY A 277 -3.73 -12.81 20.95
CA GLY A 277 -2.68 -12.63 21.94
C GLY A 277 -3.07 -11.69 23.07
N ILE A 278 -3.71 -10.54 22.74
CA ILE A 278 -4.20 -9.60 23.76
C ILE A 278 -5.33 -10.23 24.58
N LEU A 279 -6.24 -10.97 23.97
CA LEU A 279 -7.29 -11.70 24.70
C LEU A 279 -6.70 -12.69 25.73
N VAL A 280 -5.63 -13.39 25.34
CA VAL A 280 -4.93 -14.30 26.25
C VAL A 280 -4.24 -13.52 27.37
N ILE A 281 -3.53 -12.44 27.05
CA ILE A 281 -2.82 -11.61 28.04
C ILE A 281 -3.79 -11.01 29.06
N LEU A 282 -4.95 -10.53 28.65
CA LEU A 282 -5.96 -9.94 29.54
C LEU A 282 -6.58 -10.93 30.52
N ARG A 283 -6.46 -12.25 30.30
CA ARG A 283 -6.85 -13.26 31.27
C ARG A 283 -5.91 -13.31 32.48
N PHE A 284 -4.63 -13.00 32.28
CA PHE A 284 -3.60 -13.09 33.30
C PHE A 284 -3.24 -11.72 33.88
N VAL A 285 -3.32 -10.67 33.05
CA VAL A 285 -2.90 -9.32 33.42
C VAL A 285 -4.06 -8.36 33.23
N LYS A 286 -4.55 -7.82 34.34
CA LYS A 286 -5.59 -6.79 34.32
C LYS A 286 -4.95 -5.40 34.41
N PRO A 287 -5.41 -4.42 33.59
CA PRO A 287 -4.93 -3.04 33.69
C PRO A 287 -5.25 -2.46 35.06
N LYS A 288 -4.28 -1.75 35.66
CA LYS A 288 -4.50 -1.01 36.90
C LYS A 288 -5.21 0.32 36.57
N ASN A 289 -6.12 0.74 37.45
CA ASN A 289 -6.82 2.02 37.33
C ASN A 289 -7.38 2.27 35.92
N PRO A 290 -8.39 1.52 35.44
CA PRO A 290 -8.90 1.61 34.08
C PRO A 290 -9.40 3.03 33.79
N VAL A 291 -9.16 3.51 32.57
CA VAL A 291 -9.68 4.77 32.05
C VAL A 291 -11.03 4.48 31.42
N LEU A 292 -12.10 4.85 32.13
CA LEU A 292 -13.47 4.69 31.67
C LEU A 292 -13.86 5.82 30.69
N ALA A 293 -15.09 5.76 30.17
CA ALA A 293 -15.63 6.75 29.24
C ALA A 293 -15.38 8.19 29.70
N GLU A 294 -14.76 9.00 28.84
CA GLU A 294 -14.49 10.43 29.09
C GLU A 294 -15.60 11.33 28.54
N TYR A 295 -16.43 10.79 27.66
CA TYR A 295 -17.45 11.49 26.90
C TYR A 295 -18.69 10.61 26.80
N SER A 296 -19.85 11.16 27.16
CA SER A 296 -21.15 10.54 26.93
C SER A 296 -22.03 11.56 26.22
N ASP A 297 -22.41 11.26 24.96
CA ASP A 297 -23.58 11.93 24.38
C ASP A 297 -24.81 11.35 25.08
N ALA A 298 -25.52 12.20 25.79
CA ALA A 298 -26.63 11.82 26.68
C ALA A 298 -27.86 11.26 25.94
N GLU A 299 -27.85 11.09 24.64
CA GLU A 299 -29.02 10.72 23.84
C GLU A 299 -28.86 9.48 22.94
N GLU A 300 -27.69 8.87 22.82
CA GLU A 300 -27.65 7.55 22.17
C GLU A 300 -27.87 6.46 23.23
N GLU A 301 -29.03 5.78 23.12
CA GLU A 301 -29.33 4.55 23.84
C GLU A 301 -28.08 3.67 23.87
N GLN A 302 -27.50 3.55 25.06
CA GLN A 302 -26.51 2.52 25.34
C GLN A 302 -27.19 1.18 25.08
N THR A 303 -27.13 0.71 23.85
CA THR A 303 -27.49 -0.68 23.57
C THR A 303 -26.55 -1.51 24.43
N PRO A 304 -27.04 -2.23 25.43
CA PRO A 304 -26.18 -3.00 26.32
C PRO A 304 -25.30 -3.86 25.46
N ALA A 305 -23.98 -3.72 25.61
CA ALA A 305 -23.03 -4.60 24.95
C ALA A 305 -23.52 -6.03 25.22
N MET A 306 -23.84 -6.77 24.16
CA MET A 306 -24.37 -8.13 24.29
C MET A 306 -23.25 -9.00 24.88
N ARG A 307 -23.18 -9.08 26.20
CA ARG A 307 -22.13 -9.81 26.97
C ARG A 307 -22.08 -11.31 26.70
N THR A 308 -23.03 -11.83 25.94
CA THR A 308 -23.10 -13.25 25.58
C THR A 308 -23.43 -13.43 24.10
N THR A 309 -22.41 -13.35 23.26
CA THR A 309 -22.54 -13.78 21.87
C THR A 309 -22.22 -15.29 21.81
N GLY A 310 -23.18 -16.10 21.38
CA GLY A 310 -22.95 -17.55 21.19
C GLY A 310 -21.79 -17.80 20.20
N ALA A 311 -21.01 -18.86 20.41
CA ALA A 311 -19.85 -19.21 19.58
C ALA A 311 -20.15 -19.18 18.06
N ALA A 312 -21.34 -19.57 17.64
CA ALA A 312 -21.76 -19.52 16.24
C ALA A 312 -21.77 -18.10 15.64
N ARG A 313 -22.11 -17.08 16.44
CA ARG A 313 -22.07 -15.69 16.00
C ARG A 313 -20.64 -15.17 15.87
N VAL A 314 -19.77 -15.55 16.81
CA VAL A 314 -18.34 -15.20 16.75
C VAL A 314 -17.71 -15.78 15.48
N TRP A 315 -17.94 -17.07 15.23
CA TRP A 315 -17.46 -17.73 14.02
C TRP A 315 -18.03 -17.10 12.74
N GLY A 316 -19.30 -16.74 12.74
CA GLY A 316 -19.91 -16.03 11.61
C GLY A 316 -19.20 -14.68 11.32
N ALA A 317 -18.86 -13.90 12.34
CA ALA A 317 -18.17 -12.61 12.16
C ALA A 317 -16.71 -12.76 11.70
N VAL A 318 -16.02 -13.84 12.09
CA VAL A 318 -14.61 -14.10 11.75
C VAL A 318 -14.46 -14.89 10.43
N ALA A 319 -15.51 -15.58 9.99
CA ALA A 319 -15.48 -16.47 8.82
C ALA A 319 -14.87 -15.86 7.55
N PRO A 320 -15.20 -14.63 7.10
CA PRO A 320 -14.63 -14.06 5.86
C PRO A 320 -13.12 -13.97 5.91
N TYR A 321 -12.57 -13.61 7.06
CA TYR A 321 -11.13 -13.47 7.27
C TYR A 321 -10.43 -14.83 7.27
N ALA A 322 -11.03 -15.80 7.95
CA ALA A 322 -10.53 -17.18 7.95
C ALA A 322 -10.57 -17.81 6.55
N ILE A 323 -11.62 -17.54 5.76
CA ILE A 323 -11.74 -17.98 4.37
C ILE A 323 -10.61 -17.42 3.51
N VAL A 324 -10.33 -16.11 3.62
CA VAL A 324 -9.24 -15.47 2.87
C VAL A 324 -7.90 -16.11 3.24
N VAL A 325 -7.59 -16.20 4.53
CA VAL A 325 -6.34 -16.83 5.00
C VAL A 325 -6.22 -18.26 4.47
N ALA A 326 -7.30 -19.05 4.54
CA ALA A 326 -7.30 -20.43 4.05
C ALA A 326 -7.08 -20.51 2.53
N ILE A 327 -7.76 -19.67 1.72
CA ILE A 327 -7.61 -19.65 0.27
C ILE A 327 -6.16 -19.27 -0.11
N PHE A 328 -5.59 -18.23 0.51
CA PHE A 328 -4.22 -17.83 0.25
C PHE A 328 -3.22 -18.90 0.70
N ALA A 329 -3.38 -19.48 1.89
CA ALA A 329 -2.52 -20.57 2.36
C ALA A 329 -2.56 -21.78 1.41
N VAL A 330 -3.75 -22.20 0.97
CA VAL A 330 -3.92 -23.29 0.00
C VAL A 330 -3.28 -22.95 -1.34
N SER A 331 -3.42 -21.70 -1.82
CA SER A 331 -2.85 -21.27 -3.10
C SER A 331 -1.32 -21.30 -3.12
N GLN A 332 -0.66 -21.20 -1.97
CA GLN A 332 0.80 -21.24 -1.85
C GLN A 332 1.37 -22.68 -1.81
N LEU A 333 0.52 -23.70 -1.65
CA LEU A 333 0.98 -25.09 -1.62
C LEU A 333 1.59 -25.48 -2.98
N PRO A 334 2.80 -26.08 -3.01
CA PRO A 334 3.51 -26.39 -4.26
C PRO A 334 2.67 -27.22 -5.23
N PHE A 335 1.95 -28.24 -4.71
CA PHE A 335 1.11 -29.08 -5.56
C PHE A 335 -0.05 -28.30 -6.21
N VAL A 336 -0.62 -27.28 -5.53
CA VAL A 336 -1.70 -26.43 -6.06
C VAL A 336 -1.16 -25.55 -7.17
N LYS A 337 0.00 -24.90 -6.96
CA LYS A 337 0.67 -24.09 -7.98
C LYS A 337 0.97 -24.94 -9.23
N THR A 338 1.54 -26.13 -9.05
CA THR A 338 1.87 -27.05 -10.17
C THR A 338 0.62 -27.56 -10.87
N SER A 339 -0.42 -27.93 -10.14
CA SER A 339 -1.68 -28.42 -10.75
C SER A 339 -2.37 -27.35 -11.56
N ILE A 340 -2.44 -26.11 -11.08
CA ILE A 340 -3.00 -24.98 -11.82
C ILE A 340 -2.15 -24.66 -13.04
N ALA A 341 -0.81 -24.66 -12.92
CA ALA A 341 0.10 -24.47 -14.04
C ALA A 341 -0.14 -25.50 -15.16
N ASN A 342 -0.30 -26.76 -14.79
CA ASN A 342 -0.53 -27.84 -15.74
C ASN A 342 -1.93 -27.81 -16.35
N TRP A 343 -2.96 -27.44 -15.58
CA TRP A 343 -4.35 -27.44 -16.03
C TRP A 343 -4.70 -26.26 -16.93
N ALA A 344 -4.16 -25.08 -16.64
CA ALA A 344 -4.55 -23.84 -17.33
C ALA A 344 -3.70 -23.49 -18.55
N GLY A 345 -2.82 -24.39 -19.01
CA GLY A 345 -2.03 -24.20 -20.23
C GLY A 345 -1.12 -22.96 -20.16
N GLY A 346 -0.47 -22.75 -19.02
CA GLY A 346 0.23 -21.50 -18.71
C GLY A 346 1.25 -21.07 -19.76
N TYR A 347 1.45 -19.77 -19.88
CA TYR A 347 2.48 -19.15 -20.71
C TYR A 347 3.87 -19.48 -20.12
N THR A 348 4.79 -19.84 -20.99
CA THR A 348 6.20 -19.99 -20.61
C THR A 348 6.93 -18.70 -20.97
N THR A 349 7.47 -18.00 -19.98
CA THR A 349 8.30 -16.81 -20.18
C THR A 349 9.58 -17.16 -20.93
N GLY A 350 10.27 -16.18 -21.52
CA GLY A 350 11.49 -16.41 -22.31
C GLY A 350 12.64 -17.06 -21.53
N ASP A 351 12.59 -17.02 -20.20
CA ASP A 351 13.51 -17.67 -19.25
C ASP A 351 13.10 -19.10 -18.85
N GLY A 352 12.02 -19.62 -19.43
CA GLY A 352 11.51 -20.97 -19.14
C GLY A 352 10.56 -21.08 -17.96
N THR A 353 10.26 -19.98 -17.26
CA THR A 353 9.31 -19.99 -16.12
C THR A 353 7.88 -20.13 -16.62
N LYS A 354 7.17 -21.16 -16.17
CA LYS A 354 5.73 -21.32 -16.44
C LYS A 354 4.90 -20.44 -15.52
N VAL A 355 4.16 -19.49 -16.11
CA VAL A 355 3.16 -18.70 -15.38
C VAL A 355 1.82 -19.42 -15.45
N PRO A 356 1.33 -19.98 -14.33
CA PRO A 356 0.14 -20.83 -14.33
C PRO A 356 -1.11 -20.03 -14.62
N GLY A 357 -1.91 -20.50 -15.58
CA GLY A 357 -3.25 -19.98 -15.85
C GLY A 357 -3.32 -18.48 -16.03
N ALA A 358 -2.33 -17.87 -16.67
CA ALA A 358 -2.21 -16.44 -16.83
C ALA A 358 -2.43 -16.00 -18.27
N LEU A 359 -3.10 -14.86 -18.45
CA LEU A 359 -3.12 -14.13 -19.71
C LEU A 359 -1.92 -13.17 -19.73
N VAL A 360 -0.80 -13.65 -20.22
CA VAL A 360 0.44 -12.88 -20.40
C VAL A 360 0.68 -12.68 -21.89
N PHE A 361 1.01 -11.47 -22.28
CA PHE A 361 1.36 -11.16 -23.67
C PHE A 361 2.45 -10.07 -23.71
N MET A 362 3.18 -10.03 -24.81
CA MET A 362 4.10 -8.93 -25.08
C MET A 362 3.28 -7.70 -25.46
N TRP A 363 3.60 -6.57 -24.83
CA TRP A 363 2.94 -5.32 -25.12
C TRP A 363 3.36 -4.83 -26.50
N PRO A 364 2.43 -4.64 -27.45
CA PRO A 364 2.78 -4.15 -28.79
C PRO A 364 2.97 -2.63 -28.75
N GLY A 365 3.79 -2.11 -29.66
CA GLY A 365 3.85 -0.69 -29.95
C GLY A 365 5.05 0.06 -29.35
N LEU A 366 5.74 -0.49 -28.35
CA LEU A 366 6.92 0.12 -27.73
C LEU A 366 8.26 -0.52 -28.17
N GLU A 367 8.26 -1.35 -29.21
CA GLU A 367 9.44 -2.11 -29.67
C GLU A 367 10.61 -1.22 -30.10
N GLY A 368 10.35 0.04 -30.49
CA GLY A 368 11.36 1.05 -30.82
C GLY A 368 11.82 1.92 -29.66
N CYS A 369 11.31 1.68 -28.42
CA CYS A 369 11.66 2.46 -27.24
C CYS A 369 12.74 1.74 -26.43
N PHE A 370 13.94 2.34 -26.30
CA PHE A 370 15.10 1.74 -25.65
C PHE A 370 15.62 2.58 -24.48
N LYS A 371 16.20 1.89 -23.49
CA LYS A 371 16.89 2.54 -22.36
C LYS A 371 18.14 3.29 -22.81
N ALA A 372 18.50 4.32 -22.05
CA ALA A 372 19.75 5.03 -22.24
C ALA A 372 20.95 4.08 -22.25
N GLY A 373 21.81 4.20 -23.27
CA GLY A 373 23.01 3.36 -23.44
C GLY A 373 22.75 1.95 -23.94
N SER A 374 21.52 1.61 -24.35
CA SER A 374 21.25 0.33 -25.01
C SER A 374 21.72 0.32 -26.48
N ASP A 375 22.08 -0.86 -26.99
CA ASP A 375 22.36 -1.08 -28.40
C ASP A 375 21.02 -1.23 -29.16
N THR A 376 20.72 -0.25 -30.02
CA THR A 376 19.48 -0.25 -30.82
C THR A 376 19.47 -1.30 -31.93
N ALA A 377 20.62 -1.90 -32.25
CA ALA A 377 20.70 -3.03 -33.19
C ALA A 377 20.27 -4.36 -32.56
N ALA A 378 20.20 -4.43 -31.23
CA ALA A 378 19.75 -5.62 -30.51
C ALA A 378 18.24 -5.82 -30.63
N ALA A 379 17.80 -7.06 -30.54
CA ALA A 379 16.38 -7.37 -30.44
C ALA A 379 15.79 -6.75 -29.17
N TRP A 380 14.53 -6.27 -29.24
CA TRP A 380 13.81 -5.72 -28.10
C TRP A 380 13.63 -6.79 -27.01
N THR A 381 14.18 -6.53 -25.84
CA THR A 381 14.22 -7.46 -24.70
C THR A 381 13.91 -6.72 -23.40
N ALA A 382 13.70 -7.46 -22.31
CA ALA A 382 13.51 -6.87 -20.98
C ALA A 382 14.68 -5.98 -20.53
N THR A 383 15.90 -6.22 -21.05
CA THR A 383 17.10 -5.46 -20.71
C THR A 383 17.25 -4.15 -21.47
N THR A 384 16.75 -4.10 -22.71
CA THR A 384 16.88 -2.94 -23.62
C THR A 384 15.60 -2.10 -23.70
N ALA A 385 14.44 -2.69 -23.47
CA ALA A 385 13.14 -2.01 -23.50
C ALA A 385 13.05 -0.89 -22.46
N CYS A 386 12.41 0.23 -22.82
CA CYS A 386 12.20 1.37 -21.92
C CYS A 386 11.14 1.07 -20.83
N VAL A 387 10.25 0.13 -21.09
CA VAL A 387 9.25 -0.41 -20.16
C VAL A 387 9.29 -1.93 -20.17
N SER A 388 8.60 -2.59 -19.27
CA SER A 388 8.53 -4.07 -19.29
C SER A 388 7.85 -4.55 -20.58
N PRO A 389 8.51 -5.44 -21.37
CA PRO A 389 7.93 -5.91 -22.63
C PRO A 389 6.74 -6.86 -22.44
N THR A 390 6.51 -7.37 -21.23
CA THR A 390 5.44 -8.34 -20.95
C THR A 390 4.44 -7.79 -19.95
N ILE A 391 3.18 -7.97 -20.26
CA ILE A 391 2.09 -7.63 -19.35
C ILE A 391 1.32 -8.89 -18.95
N ASN A 392 1.12 -9.04 -17.65
CA ASN A 392 0.24 -10.05 -17.10
C ASN A 392 -1.13 -9.41 -16.87
N LEU A 393 -2.08 -9.69 -17.79
CA LEU A 393 -3.41 -9.12 -17.69
C LEU A 393 -4.21 -9.72 -16.55
N TRP A 394 -4.14 -11.03 -16.37
CA TRP A 394 -4.91 -11.77 -15.38
C TRP A 394 -4.25 -13.12 -15.08
N SER A 395 -4.39 -13.57 -13.84
CA SER A 395 -3.95 -14.91 -13.43
C SER A 395 -4.94 -15.51 -12.45
N VAL A 396 -5.13 -16.84 -12.55
CA VAL A 396 -5.97 -17.61 -11.61
C VAL A 396 -5.48 -17.45 -10.18
N LEU A 397 -4.16 -17.41 -9.97
CA LEU A 397 -3.52 -17.24 -8.66
C LEU A 397 -3.24 -15.79 -8.29
N SER A 398 -3.68 -14.81 -9.10
CA SER A 398 -3.50 -13.40 -8.73
C SER A 398 -4.30 -13.07 -7.46
N THR A 399 -3.76 -12.15 -6.66
CA THR A 399 -4.37 -11.69 -5.40
C THR A 399 -5.84 -11.31 -5.58
N GLY A 400 -6.16 -10.57 -6.64
CA GLY A 400 -7.53 -10.15 -6.92
C GLY A 400 -8.48 -11.32 -7.19
N THR A 401 -8.02 -12.34 -7.92
CA THR A 401 -8.82 -13.54 -8.22
C THR A 401 -9.07 -14.37 -6.96
N LEU A 402 -8.05 -14.55 -6.13
CA LEU A 402 -8.17 -15.25 -4.85
C LEU A 402 -9.12 -14.52 -3.89
N LEU A 403 -9.09 -13.19 -3.87
CA LEU A 403 -10.02 -12.37 -3.11
C LEU A 403 -11.44 -12.44 -3.64
N PHE A 404 -11.61 -12.42 -4.98
CA PHE A 404 -12.91 -12.61 -5.60
C PHE A 404 -13.49 -13.96 -5.24
N LEU A 405 -12.68 -15.02 -5.29
CA LEU A 405 -13.08 -16.36 -4.84
C LEU A 405 -13.46 -16.36 -3.35
N GLY A 406 -12.67 -15.67 -2.50
CA GLY A 406 -12.99 -15.49 -1.08
C GLY A 406 -14.34 -14.81 -0.85
N GLY A 407 -14.65 -13.78 -1.63
CA GLY A 407 -15.95 -13.10 -1.61
C GLY A 407 -17.09 -14.02 -2.05
N VAL A 408 -16.91 -14.83 -3.11
CA VAL A 408 -17.89 -15.80 -3.55
C VAL A 408 -18.16 -16.87 -2.47
N VAL A 409 -17.11 -17.45 -1.89
CA VAL A 409 -17.22 -18.45 -0.81
C VAL A 409 -17.92 -17.83 0.42
N THR A 410 -17.58 -16.59 0.77
CA THR A 410 -18.24 -15.85 1.85
C THR A 410 -19.73 -15.67 1.57
N ALA A 411 -20.09 -15.25 0.37
CA ALA A 411 -21.50 -15.08 -0.02
C ALA A 411 -22.29 -16.42 0.05
N LEU A 412 -21.67 -17.53 -0.34
CA LEU A 412 -22.25 -18.87 -0.26
C LEU A 412 -22.47 -19.31 1.20
N ILE A 413 -21.46 -19.15 2.07
CA ILE A 413 -21.53 -19.49 3.49
C ILE A 413 -22.63 -18.67 4.19
N TYR A 414 -22.76 -17.40 3.84
CA TYR A 414 -23.81 -16.54 4.37
C TYR A 414 -25.17 -16.73 3.68
N LYS A 415 -25.28 -17.70 2.75
CA LYS A 415 -26.52 -18.01 2.01
C LYS A 415 -27.12 -16.78 1.31
N MET A 416 -26.28 -15.90 0.79
CA MET A 416 -26.73 -14.74 0.01
C MET A 416 -27.25 -15.20 -1.35
N LYS A 417 -28.31 -14.54 -1.83
CA LYS A 417 -28.80 -14.77 -3.20
C LYS A 417 -27.75 -14.24 -4.19
N PRO A 418 -27.43 -14.98 -5.27
CA PRO A 418 -26.42 -14.56 -6.26
C PRO A 418 -26.63 -13.14 -6.79
N GLY A 419 -27.88 -12.74 -7.05
CA GLY A 419 -28.21 -11.39 -7.50
C GLY A 419 -27.91 -10.30 -6.45
N GLN A 420 -27.97 -10.62 -5.16
CA GLN A 420 -27.60 -9.67 -4.09
C GLN A 420 -26.08 -9.50 -4.01
N ALA A 421 -25.33 -10.59 -4.12
CA ALA A 421 -23.85 -10.55 -4.12
C ALA A 421 -23.31 -9.81 -5.36
N ALA A 422 -23.85 -10.11 -6.55
CA ALA A 422 -23.51 -9.43 -7.80
C ALA A 422 -23.91 -7.94 -7.78
N GLY A 423 -25.09 -7.62 -7.24
CA GLY A 423 -25.52 -6.23 -7.07
C GLY A 423 -24.61 -5.43 -6.14
N GLU A 424 -24.07 -6.07 -5.08
CA GLU A 424 -23.12 -5.43 -4.18
C GLU A 424 -21.74 -5.27 -4.83
N PHE A 425 -21.33 -6.21 -5.69
CA PHE A 425 -20.13 -6.05 -6.51
C PHE A 425 -20.24 -4.82 -7.43
N GLY A 426 -21.37 -4.72 -8.16
CA GLY A 426 -21.63 -3.56 -9.02
C GLY A 426 -21.64 -2.23 -8.24
N ARG A 427 -22.27 -2.20 -7.04
CA ARG A 427 -22.22 -1.00 -6.17
C ARG A 427 -20.81 -0.67 -5.75
N THR A 428 -20.00 -1.66 -5.41
CA THR A 428 -18.58 -1.46 -5.03
C THR A 428 -17.81 -0.82 -6.18
N VAL A 429 -17.97 -1.30 -7.42
CA VAL A 429 -17.36 -0.70 -8.61
C VAL A 429 -17.78 0.76 -8.78
N VAL A 430 -19.08 1.05 -8.66
CA VAL A 430 -19.60 2.42 -8.78
C VAL A 430 -19.06 3.33 -7.66
N THR A 431 -18.96 2.83 -6.45
CA THR A 431 -18.38 3.57 -5.31
C THR A 431 -16.91 3.90 -5.56
N LEU A 432 -16.15 2.96 -6.13
CA LEU A 432 -14.73 3.12 -6.41
C LEU A 432 -14.41 3.81 -7.74
N LYS A 433 -15.40 4.26 -8.53
CA LYS A 433 -15.21 4.81 -9.89
C LYS A 433 -14.12 5.88 -9.97
N TRP A 434 -14.07 6.82 -9.03
CA TRP A 434 -13.07 7.87 -9.04
C TRP A 434 -11.70 7.39 -8.58
N THR A 435 -11.65 6.38 -7.72
CA THR A 435 -10.41 5.67 -7.37
C THR A 435 -9.85 4.92 -8.58
N ILE A 436 -10.72 4.26 -9.36
CA ILE A 436 -10.33 3.59 -10.62
C ILE A 436 -9.69 4.60 -11.57
N VAL A 437 -10.35 5.74 -11.80
CA VAL A 437 -9.82 6.81 -12.68
C VAL A 437 -8.48 7.35 -12.14
N THR A 438 -8.38 7.58 -10.83
CA THR A 438 -7.14 8.06 -10.21
C THR A 438 -5.99 7.09 -10.43
N ILE A 439 -6.18 5.81 -10.12
CA ILE A 439 -5.15 4.76 -10.26
C ILE A 439 -4.75 4.60 -11.73
N ALA A 440 -5.72 4.58 -12.65
CA ALA A 440 -5.46 4.52 -14.08
C ALA A 440 -4.58 5.70 -14.56
N CYS A 441 -4.95 6.94 -14.19
CA CYS A 441 -4.18 8.13 -14.57
C CYS A 441 -2.79 8.17 -13.93
N VAL A 442 -2.66 7.77 -12.65
CA VAL A 442 -1.38 7.77 -11.93
C VAL A 442 -0.42 6.73 -12.51
N LEU A 443 -0.92 5.55 -12.88
CA LEU A 443 -0.08 4.53 -13.53
C LEU A 443 0.24 4.91 -14.98
N GLY A 444 -0.70 5.47 -15.74
CA GLY A 444 -0.40 6.05 -17.04
C GLY A 444 0.70 7.11 -16.95
N LEU A 445 0.61 8.02 -15.97
CA LEU A 445 1.64 9.02 -15.67
C LEU A 445 3.00 8.37 -15.37
N ALA A 446 3.04 7.36 -14.48
CA ALA A 446 4.28 6.69 -14.11
C ALA A 446 4.95 5.98 -15.31
N TYR A 447 4.16 5.31 -16.14
CA TYR A 447 4.65 4.63 -17.34
C TYR A 447 5.20 5.61 -18.37
N VAL A 448 4.53 6.74 -18.63
CA VAL A 448 5.06 7.79 -19.51
C VAL A 448 6.36 8.38 -18.96
N MET A 449 6.42 8.68 -17.65
CA MET A 449 7.65 9.19 -17.02
C MET A 449 8.81 8.18 -17.15
N ASN A 450 8.53 6.89 -17.00
CA ASN A 450 9.52 5.83 -17.13
C ASN A 450 9.98 5.68 -18.59
N ALA A 451 9.03 5.58 -19.52
CA ALA A 451 9.33 5.39 -20.94
C ALA A 451 10.05 6.59 -21.56
N SER A 452 9.70 7.81 -21.18
CA SER A 452 10.32 9.04 -21.69
C SER A 452 11.73 9.31 -21.15
N GLY A 453 12.15 8.67 -20.04
CA GLY A 453 13.40 9.00 -19.35
C GLY A 453 13.29 10.16 -18.36
N ILE A 454 12.11 10.75 -18.16
CA ILE A 454 11.84 11.76 -17.11
C ILE A 454 12.25 11.22 -15.74
N THR A 455 11.82 10.00 -15.39
CA THR A 455 12.19 9.34 -14.15
C THR A 455 13.70 9.11 -14.02
N LEU A 456 14.36 8.76 -15.12
CA LEU A 456 15.83 8.57 -15.16
C LEU A 456 16.57 9.88 -14.87
N SER A 457 16.15 10.99 -15.49
CA SER A 457 16.72 12.33 -15.24
C SER A 457 16.55 12.75 -13.78
N LEU A 458 15.34 12.56 -13.23
CA LEU A 458 15.02 12.92 -11.86
C LEU A 458 15.81 12.08 -10.85
N GLY A 459 15.86 10.75 -11.04
CA GLY A 459 16.58 9.83 -10.16
C GLY A 459 18.09 10.10 -10.14
N LYS A 460 18.73 10.26 -11.32
CA LYS A 460 20.15 10.62 -11.42
C LYS A 460 20.45 12.00 -10.85
N GLY A 461 19.56 12.97 -11.06
CA GLY A 461 19.70 14.31 -10.48
C GLY A 461 19.65 14.30 -8.95
N LEU A 462 18.73 13.55 -8.36
CA LEU A 462 18.65 13.34 -6.91
C LEU A 462 19.91 12.65 -6.38
N ALA A 463 20.34 11.59 -7.03
CA ALA A 463 21.57 10.88 -6.64
C ALA A 463 22.79 11.78 -6.62
N THR A 464 22.97 12.59 -7.67
CA THR A 464 24.10 13.52 -7.77
C THR A 464 24.06 14.59 -6.68
N GLY A 465 22.87 15.09 -6.34
CA GLY A 465 22.69 16.13 -5.31
C GLY A 465 22.80 15.62 -3.88
N THR A 466 22.52 14.34 -3.62
CA THR A 466 22.40 13.80 -2.25
C THR A 466 23.49 12.78 -1.89
N GLY A 467 24.04 12.07 -2.87
CA GLY A 467 24.99 11.00 -2.64
C GLY A 467 24.49 9.98 -1.60
N LEU A 468 25.35 9.56 -0.67
CA LEU A 468 25.00 8.59 0.37
C LEU A 468 23.90 9.07 1.34
N ALA A 469 23.67 10.40 1.46
CA ALA A 469 22.56 10.94 2.24
C ALA A 469 21.19 10.56 1.66
N PHE A 470 21.15 10.02 0.44
CA PHE A 470 19.92 9.51 -0.17
C PHE A 470 19.25 8.42 0.70
N ALA A 471 20.02 7.62 1.41
CA ALA A 471 19.48 6.62 2.35
C ALA A 471 18.57 7.25 3.42
N PHE A 472 18.92 8.42 3.93
CA PHE A 472 18.08 9.17 4.89
C PHE A 472 16.90 9.88 4.23
N LEU A 473 17.09 10.36 3.00
CA LEU A 473 16.08 11.15 2.28
C LEU A 473 15.03 10.28 1.59
N SER A 474 15.36 9.05 1.23
CA SER A 474 14.47 8.13 0.51
C SER A 474 13.12 7.92 1.21
N PRO A 475 13.03 7.59 2.51
CA PRO A 475 11.75 7.50 3.20
C PRO A 475 11.00 8.84 3.31
N ILE A 476 11.71 9.97 3.32
CA ILE A 476 11.10 11.30 3.34
C ILE A 476 10.36 11.57 2.03
N LEU A 477 10.91 11.14 0.90
CA LEU A 477 10.24 11.24 -0.40
C LEU A 477 8.93 10.43 -0.41
N GLY A 478 8.95 9.20 0.11
CA GLY A 478 7.75 8.38 0.27
C GLY A 478 6.71 9.05 1.18
N TRP A 479 7.16 9.61 2.31
CA TRP A 479 6.33 10.38 3.23
C TRP A 479 5.63 11.57 2.56
N VAL A 480 6.37 12.39 1.80
CA VAL A 480 5.81 13.50 1.02
C VAL A 480 4.81 12.96 -0.03
N GLY A 481 5.18 11.91 -0.75
CA GLY A 481 4.34 11.30 -1.77
C GLY A 481 2.98 10.89 -1.22
N VAL A 482 2.94 10.16 -0.11
CA VAL A 482 1.69 9.72 0.52
C VAL A 482 0.95 10.84 1.23
N ALA A 483 1.67 11.75 1.89
CA ALA A 483 1.06 12.91 2.54
C ALA A 483 0.22 13.74 1.55
N ILE A 484 0.67 13.84 0.30
CA ILE A 484 0.00 14.65 -0.73
C ILE A 484 -1.04 13.83 -1.50
N THR A 485 -0.70 12.62 -1.95
CA THR A 485 -1.62 11.78 -2.74
C THR A 485 -2.72 11.14 -1.89
N GLY A 486 -2.49 10.96 -0.60
CA GLY A 486 -3.36 10.24 0.31
C GLY A 486 -3.32 8.71 0.14
N SER A 487 -2.50 8.19 -0.78
CA SER A 487 -2.48 6.78 -1.17
C SER A 487 -1.05 6.26 -1.32
N ASP A 488 -0.70 5.24 -0.54
CA ASP A 488 0.60 4.59 -0.64
C ASP A 488 0.76 3.86 -1.99
N THR A 489 -0.32 3.25 -2.50
CA THR A 489 -0.33 2.63 -3.84
C THR A 489 0.03 3.64 -4.94
N SER A 490 -0.58 4.84 -4.91
CA SER A 490 -0.30 5.89 -5.90
C SER A 490 1.12 6.45 -5.77
N SER A 491 1.59 6.66 -4.53
CA SER A 491 2.96 7.09 -4.25
C SER A 491 3.98 6.08 -4.76
N ASN A 492 3.75 4.80 -4.50
CA ASN A 492 4.62 3.72 -4.92
C ASN A 492 4.69 3.60 -6.46
N ALA A 493 3.55 3.71 -7.14
CA ALA A 493 3.51 3.71 -8.60
C ALA A 493 4.34 4.85 -9.21
N LEU A 494 4.30 6.04 -8.59
CA LEU A 494 5.01 7.23 -9.10
C LEU A 494 6.51 7.24 -8.76
N PHE A 495 6.87 6.87 -7.55
CA PHE A 495 8.22 7.13 -7.03
C PHE A 495 9.14 5.91 -7.01
N SER A 496 8.62 4.69 -7.16
CA SER A 496 9.43 3.47 -7.08
C SER A 496 10.58 3.43 -8.08
N SER A 497 10.29 3.74 -9.35
CA SER A 497 11.30 3.78 -10.41
C SER A 497 12.35 4.87 -10.16
N MET A 498 11.95 6.04 -9.68
CA MET A 498 12.85 7.12 -9.31
C MET A 498 13.77 6.72 -8.15
N GLN A 499 13.22 6.10 -7.10
CA GLN A 499 13.98 5.61 -5.96
C GLN A 499 15.00 4.55 -6.36
N ALA A 500 14.59 3.59 -7.20
CA ALA A 500 15.47 2.56 -7.75
C ALA A 500 16.59 3.16 -8.60
N THR A 501 16.27 4.10 -9.49
CA THR A 501 17.26 4.79 -10.34
C THR A 501 18.25 5.61 -9.53
N ALA A 502 17.78 6.32 -8.50
CA ALA A 502 18.65 7.06 -7.59
C ALA A 502 19.61 6.11 -6.85
N ALA A 503 19.09 4.98 -6.34
CA ALA A 503 19.91 3.97 -5.69
C ALA A 503 20.97 3.38 -6.63
N GLN A 504 20.59 3.05 -7.88
CA GLN A 504 21.57 2.60 -8.91
C GLN A 504 22.67 3.62 -9.14
N SER A 505 22.34 4.91 -9.13
CA SER A 505 23.31 5.97 -9.39
C SER A 505 24.25 6.21 -8.21
N VAL A 506 23.81 5.94 -6.96
CA VAL A 506 24.62 6.11 -5.75
C VAL A 506 25.50 4.90 -5.45
N TRP A 507 24.93 3.68 -5.52
CA TRP A 507 25.62 2.44 -5.10
C TRP A 507 26.04 1.55 -6.27
N GLY A 508 25.62 1.86 -7.47
CA GLY A 508 25.93 1.09 -8.66
C GLY A 508 24.79 0.19 -9.14
N GLN A 509 24.84 -0.12 -10.44
CA GLN A 509 23.77 -0.90 -11.11
C GLN A 509 23.69 -2.34 -10.63
N SER A 510 24.81 -2.92 -10.18
CA SER A 510 24.87 -4.30 -9.66
C SER A 510 24.44 -4.43 -8.20
N ASP A 511 24.29 -3.33 -7.49
CA ASP A 511 23.90 -3.35 -6.08
C ASP A 511 22.38 -3.41 -5.92
N LEU A 512 21.82 -4.60 -6.11
CA LEU A 512 20.40 -4.87 -5.97
C LEU A 512 19.90 -4.65 -4.55
N ALA A 513 20.75 -4.86 -3.55
CA ALA A 513 20.36 -4.70 -2.14
C ALA A 513 19.93 -3.26 -1.84
N HIS A 514 20.76 -2.27 -2.16
CA HIS A 514 20.42 -0.86 -1.93
C HIS A 514 19.26 -0.40 -2.83
N GLN A 515 19.13 -0.94 -4.04
CA GLN A 515 17.98 -0.65 -4.89
C GLN A 515 16.67 -1.13 -4.24
N VAL A 516 16.66 -2.36 -3.71
CA VAL A 516 15.51 -2.91 -2.98
C VAL A 516 15.20 -2.08 -1.74
N LEU A 517 16.22 -1.74 -0.96
CA LEU A 517 16.07 -0.95 0.26
C LEU A 517 15.43 0.41 -0.02
N MET A 518 16.00 1.19 -0.96
CA MET A 518 15.54 2.54 -1.26
C MET A 518 14.13 2.52 -1.89
N THR A 519 13.89 1.60 -2.82
CA THR A 519 12.57 1.45 -3.44
C THR A 519 11.50 1.11 -2.40
N THR A 520 11.78 0.17 -1.48
CA THR A 520 10.84 -0.23 -0.43
C THR A 520 10.61 0.89 0.57
N SER A 521 11.63 1.70 0.88
CA SER A 521 11.50 2.80 1.83
C SER A 521 10.54 3.91 1.37
N ASN A 522 10.18 3.95 0.08
CA ASN A 522 9.09 4.79 -0.42
C ASN A 522 7.75 4.42 0.23
N SER A 523 7.39 3.13 0.21
CA SER A 523 6.15 2.64 0.83
C SER A 523 6.18 2.78 2.35
N THR A 524 7.21 2.26 2.99
CA THR A 524 7.30 2.21 4.44
C THR A 524 7.50 3.60 5.06
N GLY A 525 8.21 4.52 4.39
CA GLY A 525 8.25 5.94 4.74
C GLY A 525 6.89 6.63 4.51
N GLY A 526 6.21 6.25 3.44
CA GLY A 526 4.87 6.68 3.08
C GLY A 526 3.82 6.42 4.16
N CYS A 527 3.97 5.31 4.92
CA CYS A 527 3.06 4.98 6.03
C CYS A 527 2.86 6.13 7.02
N MET A 528 3.94 6.85 7.37
CA MET A 528 3.87 8.02 8.26
C MET A 528 3.23 9.23 7.60
N GLY A 529 3.31 9.34 6.26
CA GLY A 529 2.64 10.38 5.48
C GLY A 529 1.12 10.23 5.45
N LYS A 530 0.63 9.00 5.54
CA LYS A 530 -0.81 8.70 5.53
C LYS A 530 -1.58 9.47 6.61
N MET A 531 -1.02 9.61 7.83
CA MET A 531 -1.71 10.27 8.94
C MET A 531 -1.87 11.79 8.76
N ILE A 532 -1.14 12.42 7.85
CA ILE A 532 -1.26 13.85 7.58
C ILE A 532 -1.91 14.16 6.23
N SER A 533 -2.30 13.13 5.48
CA SER A 533 -2.91 13.33 4.18
C SER A 533 -4.29 13.98 4.31
N PRO A 534 -4.65 14.94 3.42
CA PRO A 534 -5.96 15.58 3.44
C PRO A 534 -7.12 14.58 3.40
N GLN A 535 -6.97 13.49 2.65
CA GLN A 535 -7.96 12.42 2.57
C GLN A 535 -8.22 11.77 3.93
N SER A 536 -7.16 11.33 4.63
CA SER A 536 -7.29 10.68 5.92
C SER A 536 -7.81 11.63 6.99
N LEU A 537 -7.36 12.90 6.96
CA LEU A 537 -7.84 13.94 7.89
C LEU A 537 -9.33 14.21 7.75
N SER A 538 -9.83 14.35 6.50
CA SER A 538 -11.25 14.58 6.24
C SER A 538 -12.11 13.39 6.68
N VAL A 539 -11.63 12.17 6.42
CA VAL A 539 -12.32 10.94 6.83
C VAL A 539 -12.36 10.82 8.36
N ALA A 540 -11.23 11.07 9.04
CA ALA A 540 -11.16 11.04 10.51
C ALA A 540 -12.07 12.11 11.14
N ALA A 541 -12.08 13.32 10.58
CA ALA A 541 -12.91 14.42 11.05
C ALA A 541 -14.40 14.09 10.91
N ALA A 542 -14.82 13.61 9.75
CA ALA A 542 -16.21 13.21 9.50
C ALA A 542 -16.67 12.09 10.45
N ALA A 543 -15.84 11.05 10.60
CA ALA A 543 -16.17 9.89 11.44
C ALA A 543 -16.23 10.21 12.94
N ALA A 544 -15.42 11.17 13.38
CA ALA A 544 -15.44 11.64 14.77
C ALA A 544 -16.46 12.76 15.04
N GLY A 545 -17.27 13.15 14.04
CA GLY A 545 -18.21 14.27 14.20
C GLY A 545 -17.54 15.66 14.26
N LEU A 546 -16.29 15.79 13.79
CA LEU A 546 -15.48 17.01 13.81
C LEU A 546 -15.46 17.71 12.44
N VAL A 547 -16.64 17.91 11.85
CA VAL A 547 -16.76 18.50 10.51
C VAL A 547 -16.07 19.88 10.49
N ASN A 548 -15.23 20.12 9.47
CA ASN A 548 -14.41 21.33 9.28
C ASN A 548 -13.33 21.55 10.38
N GLN A 549 -12.94 20.52 11.12
CA GLN A 549 -11.88 20.59 12.12
C GLN A 549 -10.63 19.77 11.76
N GLU A 550 -10.43 19.44 10.48
CA GLU A 550 -9.28 18.70 9.96
C GLU A 550 -7.96 19.34 10.38
N GLY A 551 -7.92 20.69 10.42
CA GLY A 551 -6.75 21.44 10.89
C GLY A 551 -6.42 21.23 12.37
N ALA A 552 -7.42 20.91 13.22
CA ALA A 552 -7.20 20.59 14.62
C ALA A 552 -6.54 19.20 14.77
N ILE A 553 -7.02 18.22 13.98
CA ILE A 553 -6.43 16.87 13.92
C ILE A 553 -5.00 16.97 13.37
N PHE A 554 -4.80 17.66 12.25
CA PHE A 554 -3.49 17.86 11.61
C PHE A 554 -2.45 18.37 12.61
N ARG A 555 -2.76 19.46 13.34
CA ARG A 555 -1.82 20.03 14.34
C ARG A 555 -1.43 19.05 15.46
N LYS A 556 -2.27 18.06 15.74
CA LYS A 556 -1.99 17.03 16.77
C LYS A 556 -1.18 15.86 16.22
N VAL A 557 -1.37 15.49 14.94
CA VAL A 557 -0.71 14.31 14.35
C VAL A 557 0.60 14.63 13.65
N ILE A 558 0.81 15.88 13.15
CA ILE A 558 1.99 16.23 12.37
C ILE A 558 3.31 16.01 13.14
N GLY A 559 3.34 16.35 14.42
CA GLY A 559 4.51 16.12 15.28
C GLY A 559 4.85 14.64 15.40
N TRP A 560 3.84 13.78 15.58
CA TRP A 560 4.02 12.32 15.63
C TRP A 560 4.48 11.76 14.29
N SER A 561 3.90 12.24 13.17
CA SER A 561 4.30 11.86 11.82
C SER A 561 5.79 12.14 11.57
N ILE A 562 6.26 13.34 11.93
CA ILE A 562 7.68 13.73 11.76
C ILE A 562 8.58 12.90 12.69
N VAL A 563 8.22 12.71 13.96
CA VAL A 563 9.03 11.92 14.90
C VAL A 563 9.18 10.47 14.40
N LEU A 564 8.09 9.82 13.99
CA LEU A 564 8.13 8.47 13.46
C LEU A 564 8.94 8.39 12.16
N LEU A 565 8.77 9.37 11.25
CA LEU A 565 9.54 9.47 10.02
C LEU A 565 11.04 9.57 10.28
N LEU A 566 11.47 10.42 11.24
CA LEU A 566 12.89 10.57 11.56
C LEU A 566 13.48 9.30 12.17
N ILE A 567 12.76 8.63 13.07
CA ILE A 567 13.16 7.32 13.60
C ILE A 567 13.33 6.33 12.44
N PHE A 568 12.41 6.35 11.51
CA PHE A 568 12.42 5.44 10.36
C PHE A 568 13.54 5.78 9.36
N ALA A 569 13.80 7.05 9.08
CA ALA A 569 14.91 7.49 8.24
C ALA A 569 16.27 7.06 8.80
N VAL A 570 16.43 7.11 10.14
CA VAL A 570 17.61 6.56 10.82
C VAL A 570 17.71 5.05 10.63
N LEU A 571 16.59 4.31 10.77
CA LEU A 571 16.56 2.86 10.54
C LEU A 571 17.00 2.51 9.11
N VAL A 572 16.46 3.18 8.10
CA VAL A 572 16.83 2.97 6.68
C VAL A 572 18.31 3.28 6.44
N THR A 573 18.83 4.35 7.06
CA THR A 573 20.26 4.69 6.99
C THR A 573 21.13 3.61 7.63
N LEU A 574 20.72 3.06 8.77
CA LEU A 574 21.41 1.93 9.40
C LEU A 574 21.36 0.67 8.55
N GLN A 575 20.22 0.39 7.89
CA GLN A 575 20.10 -0.72 6.95
C GLN A 575 21.00 -0.53 5.71
N ALA A 576 21.16 0.69 5.24
CA ALA A 576 22.05 0.99 4.12
C ALA A 576 23.56 0.93 4.50
N THR A 577 23.90 0.88 5.79
CA THR A 577 25.32 0.96 6.23
C THR A 577 25.74 -0.24 7.07
N VAL A 578 25.14 -0.41 8.23
CA VAL A 578 25.55 -1.40 9.25
C VAL A 578 24.70 -2.66 9.22
N LEU A 579 23.42 -2.54 8.90
CA LEU A 579 22.43 -3.63 8.93
C LEU A 579 22.11 -4.16 7.54
N THR A 580 23.05 -4.12 6.60
CA THR A 580 22.86 -4.56 5.20
C THR A 580 22.41 -6.02 5.08
N ALA A 581 22.79 -6.88 6.02
CA ALA A 581 22.32 -8.27 6.10
C ALA A 581 20.79 -8.41 6.27
N MET A 582 20.09 -7.35 6.67
CA MET A 582 18.63 -7.34 6.73
C MET A 582 17.96 -7.20 5.36
N ILE A 583 18.70 -6.84 4.31
CA ILE A 583 18.11 -6.54 3.00
C ILE A 583 17.97 -7.85 2.21
N PRO A 584 16.74 -8.24 1.80
CA PRO A 584 16.58 -9.37 0.88
C PRO A 584 17.03 -8.94 -0.51
N VAL A 585 17.68 -9.85 -1.20
CA VAL A 585 18.05 -9.66 -2.61
C VAL A 585 17.17 -10.57 -3.46
N PRO A 586 16.63 -10.09 -4.60
CA PRO A 586 15.86 -10.95 -5.49
C PRO A 586 16.75 -12.14 -5.90
N ALA A 587 16.25 -13.36 -5.74
CA ALA A 587 16.94 -14.53 -6.24
C ALA A 587 16.99 -14.45 -7.77
N ALA A 588 18.14 -14.72 -8.38
CA ALA A 588 18.21 -14.92 -9.81
C ALA A 588 17.27 -16.08 -10.17
N GLY A 589 16.32 -15.84 -11.09
CA GLY A 589 15.34 -16.82 -11.54
C GLY A 589 15.97 -17.94 -12.35
#